data_b88600adb4db3f4865efe70a1986014a
#
_entry.id   b88600adb4db3f4865efe70a1986014a
#
_cell.length_a   1.000
_cell.length_b   1.000
_cell.length_c   1.000
_cell.angle_alpha   90.00
_cell.angle_beta   90.00
_cell.angle_gamma   90.00
#
_symmetry.space_group_name_H-M   'P 1'
#
loop_
_entity.id
_entity.type
_entity.pdbx_description
1 polymer ?
#
loop_
_entity_poly.entity_id
_entity_poly.type
_entity_poly.pdbx_seq_one_letter_code
_entity_poly.pdbx_strand_id
1 'polypeptide(L)'
;MLIVLGGITTQSGSGMACPDWPLCFGELLPNLTTTVLIEMSHRYLAMIVGFLILGTFIVSYRSYRSEKSLLTSPGIALVLVTMQAYIGMLTVTSILDPAIVTIHLAVSTALFGFSVVTALLSLRT
;
A
#
# COMPACT_ATOMS: atom_id res chain seq x y z
N MET A 1 10.56 -0.64 -2.54
CA MET A 1 10.19 0.42 -3.54
C MET A 1 9.05 1.30 -3.04
N LEU A 2 7.86 0.76 -2.75
CA LEU A 2 6.68 1.57 -2.38
C LEU A 2 6.87 2.44 -1.12
N ILE A 3 7.48 1.91 -0.05
CA ILE A 3 7.77 2.67 1.18
C ILE A 3 8.73 3.84 0.89
N VAL A 4 9.75 3.61 0.09
CA VAL A 4 10.71 4.65 -0.31
C VAL A 4 10.02 5.74 -1.12
N LEU A 5 9.18 5.36 -2.08
CA LEU A 5 8.41 6.32 -2.87
C LEU A 5 7.43 7.12 -1.99
N GLY A 6 6.79 6.48 -1.00
CA GLY A 6 5.97 7.18 -0.01
C GLY A 6 6.75 8.19 0.82
N GLY A 7 7.97 7.84 1.23
CA GLY A 7 8.89 8.77 1.89
C GLY A 7 9.25 9.97 1.01
N ILE A 8 9.57 9.72 -0.26
CA ILE A 8 9.83 10.79 -1.24
C ILE A 8 8.60 11.68 -1.40
N THR A 9 7.41 11.11 -1.52
CA THR A 9 6.15 11.86 -1.65
C THR A 9 5.95 12.81 -0.48
N THR A 10 6.19 12.35 0.75
CA THR A 10 6.06 13.19 1.96
C THR A 10 7.16 14.25 2.02
N GLN A 11 8.43 13.87 1.82
CA GLN A 11 9.57 14.78 2.00
C GLN A 11 9.69 15.83 0.90
N SER A 12 9.23 15.54 -0.32
CA SER A 12 9.21 16.49 -1.43
C SER A 12 8.04 17.49 -1.38
N GLY A 13 7.16 17.39 -0.37
CA GLY A 13 5.94 18.18 -0.30
C GLY A 13 4.87 17.77 -1.32
N SER A 14 5.05 16.62 -2.00
CA SER A 14 4.12 16.14 -3.02
C SER A 14 2.88 15.47 -2.45
N GLY A 15 2.85 15.13 -1.17
CA GLY A 15 1.76 14.39 -0.53
C GLY A 15 0.42 15.12 -0.45
N MET A 16 0.39 16.39 -0.84
CA MET A 16 -0.82 17.22 -0.93
C MET A 16 -1.02 17.78 -2.35
N ALA A 17 -0.34 17.22 -3.36
CA ALA A 17 -0.51 17.66 -4.74
C ALA A 17 -1.90 17.31 -5.30
N CYS A 18 -2.50 16.23 -4.80
CA CYS A 18 -3.86 15.78 -5.12
C CYS A 18 -4.79 16.01 -3.93
N PRO A 19 -5.80 16.89 -4.06
CA PRO A 19 -6.69 17.24 -2.96
C PRO A 19 -7.71 16.15 -2.61
N ASP A 20 -7.96 15.22 -3.50
CA ASP A 20 -8.95 14.16 -3.41
C ASP A 20 -8.31 12.77 -3.39
N TRP A 21 -9.09 11.78 -3.05
CA TRP A 21 -8.70 10.37 -3.01
C TRP A 21 -9.91 9.49 -3.39
N PRO A 22 -9.75 8.43 -4.19
CA PRO A 22 -8.50 7.88 -4.77
C PRO A 22 -8.00 8.61 -6.02
N LEU A 23 -8.79 9.49 -6.59
CA LEU A 23 -8.51 10.28 -7.78
C LEU A 23 -7.60 11.47 -7.48
N CYS A 24 -7.29 12.26 -8.49
CA CYS A 24 -6.58 13.52 -8.37
C CYS A 24 -7.30 14.54 -9.24
N PHE A 25 -7.86 15.60 -8.62
CA PHE A 25 -8.76 16.56 -9.27
C PHE A 25 -9.95 15.91 -10.00
N GLY A 26 -10.47 14.81 -9.43
CA GLY A 26 -11.57 14.03 -10.01
C GLY A 26 -11.18 13.16 -11.21
N GLU A 27 -9.90 13.09 -11.58
CA GLU A 27 -9.39 12.37 -12.75
C GLU A 27 -8.45 11.23 -12.36
N LEU A 28 -8.43 10.16 -13.18
CA LEU A 28 -7.44 9.09 -13.06
C LEU A 28 -6.08 9.52 -13.62
N LEU A 29 -6.07 10.35 -14.66
CA LEU A 29 -4.85 10.87 -15.29
C LEU A 29 -4.93 12.40 -15.33
N PRO A 30 -4.64 13.10 -14.22
CA PRO A 30 -4.65 14.55 -14.15
C PRO A 30 -3.48 15.17 -14.93
N ASN A 31 -3.49 16.48 -15.09
CA ASN A 31 -2.35 17.22 -15.62
C ASN A 31 -1.12 16.99 -14.75
N LEU A 32 -0.07 16.41 -15.34
CA LEU A 32 1.13 15.95 -14.65
C LEU A 32 2.11 17.09 -14.39
N THR A 33 2.02 17.72 -13.23
CA THR A 33 3.15 18.46 -12.67
C THR A 33 4.10 17.49 -11.96
N THR A 34 5.33 17.90 -11.65
CA THR A 34 6.30 17.00 -10.96
C THR A 34 5.74 16.46 -9.65
N THR A 35 5.08 17.30 -8.85
CA THR A 35 4.52 16.91 -7.55
C THR A 35 3.32 15.97 -7.71
N VAL A 36 2.43 16.22 -8.66
CA VAL A 36 1.30 15.34 -9.00
C VAL A 36 1.81 13.99 -9.51
N LEU A 37 2.85 13.99 -10.37
CA LEU A 37 3.43 12.75 -10.87
C LEU A 37 4.01 11.88 -9.74
N ILE A 38 4.72 12.46 -8.78
CA ILE A 38 5.28 11.73 -7.64
C ILE A 38 4.15 11.11 -6.80
N GLU A 39 3.13 11.89 -6.44
CA GLU A 39 2.02 11.41 -5.63
C GLU A 39 1.20 10.34 -6.36
N MET A 40 0.85 10.56 -7.62
CA MET A 40 0.08 9.58 -8.40
C MET A 40 0.88 8.30 -8.65
N SER A 41 2.18 8.38 -8.88
CA SER A 41 3.04 7.19 -8.98
C SER A 41 3.00 6.34 -7.72
N HIS A 42 3.02 6.97 -6.54
CA HIS A 42 2.86 6.29 -5.26
C HIS A 42 1.49 5.60 -5.15
N ARG A 43 0.41 6.30 -5.49
CA ARG A 43 -0.96 5.75 -5.45
C ARG A 43 -1.14 4.57 -6.40
N TYR A 44 -0.67 4.66 -7.65
CA TYR A 44 -0.75 3.57 -8.63
C TYR A 44 0.08 2.36 -8.22
N LEU A 45 1.30 2.58 -7.74
CA LEU A 45 2.13 1.48 -7.26
C LEU A 45 1.50 0.80 -6.04
N ALA A 46 0.88 1.56 -5.13
CA ALA A 46 0.13 1.02 -3.99
C ALA A 46 -1.05 0.15 -4.44
N MET A 47 -1.78 0.59 -5.45
CA MET A 47 -2.89 -0.18 -6.03
C MET A 47 -2.41 -1.50 -6.65
N ILE A 48 -1.32 -1.47 -7.42
CA ILE A 48 -0.71 -2.68 -8.01
C ILE A 48 -0.30 -3.66 -6.91
N VAL A 49 0.38 -3.18 -5.87
CA VAL A 49 0.77 -4.01 -4.71
C VAL A 49 -0.45 -4.60 -4.01
N GLY A 50 -1.51 -3.82 -3.84
CA GLY A 50 -2.78 -4.29 -3.27
C GLY A 50 -3.39 -5.45 -4.06
N PHE A 51 -3.45 -5.33 -5.39
CA PHE A 51 -3.94 -6.41 -6.26
C PHE A 51 -3.03 -7.65 -6.26
N LEU A 52 -1.71 -7.47 -6.17
CA LEU A 52 -0.78 -8.60 -6.06
C LEU A 52 -0.97 -9.35 -4.73
N ILE A 53 -1.18 -8.65 -3.62
CA ILE A 53 -1.46 -9.26 -2.31
C ILE A 53 -2.80 -10.01 -2.35
N LEU A 54 -3.84 -9.40 -2.93
CA LEU A 54 -5.13 -10.06 -3.11
C LEU A 54 -5.00 -11.34 -3.96
N GLY A 55 -4.28 -11.27 -5.07
CA GLY A 55 -4.01 -12.43 -5.93
C GLY A 55 -3.25 -13.53 -5.18
N THR A 56 -2.24 -13.17 -4.39
CA THR A 56 -1.48 -14.10 -3.55
C THR A 56 -2.40 -14.80 -2.55
N PHE A 57 -3.28 -14.06 -1.87
CA PHE A 57 -4.24 -14.64 -0.93
C PHE A 57 -5.21 -15.59 -1.63
N ILE A 58 -5.74 -15.22 -2.81
CA ILE A 58 -6.67 -16.08 -3.58
C ILE A 58 -5.99 -17.39 -3.98
N VAL A 59 -4.74 -17.34 -4.47
CA VAL A 59 -3.96 -18.55 -4.82
C VAL A 59 -3.71 -19.40 -3.59
N SER A 60 -3.29 -18.80 -2.47
CA SER A 60 -3.07 -19.51 -1.21
C SER A 60 -4.36 -20.20 -0.71
N TYR A 61 -5.48 -19.49 -0.78
CA TYR A 61 -6.77 -20.03 -0.37
C TYR A 61 -7.24 -21.19 -1.25
N ARG A 62 -6.97 -21.17 -2.56
CA ARG A 62 -7.40 -22.22 -3.49
C ARG A 62 -6.48 -23.44 -3.47
N SER A 63 -5.17 -23.24 -3.39
CA SER A 63 -4.17 -24.29 -3.62
C SER A 63 -3.54 -24.83 -2.35
N TYR A 64 -3.54 -24.07 -1.24
CA TYR A 64 -2.78 -24.39 -0.02
C TYR A 64 -3.64 -24.31 1.25
N ARG A 65 -4.92 -24.66 1.17
CA ARG A 65 -5.87 -24.58 2.32
C ARG A 65 -5.46 -25.41 3.53
N SER A 66 -4.73 -26.51 3.34
CA SER A 66 -4.22 -27.36 4.41
C SER A 66 -3.04 -26.77 5.13
N GLU A 67 -2.28 -25.89 4.47
CA GLU A 67 -1.09 -25.25 5.01
C GLU A 67 -1.44 -23.95 5.71
N LYS A 68 -1.71 -24.03 7.03
CA LYS A 68 -2.19 -22.87 7.82
C LYS A 68 -1.29 -21.64 7.69
N SER A 69 0.03 -21.81 7.68
CA SER A 69 0.98 -20.68 7.57
C SER A 69 0.92 -19.99 6.21
N LEU A 70 0.73 -20.74 5.13
CA LEU A 70 0.54 -20.19 3.77
C LEU A 70 -0.82 -19.55 3.56
N LEU A 71 -1.79 -19.79 4.44
CA LEU A 71 -3.09 -19.14 4.41
C LEU A 71 -3.11 -17.90 5.31
N THR A 72 -2.56 -18.00 6.52
CA THR A 72 -2.64 -16.92 7.52
C THR A 72 -1.76 -15.74 7.16
N SER A 73 -0.54 -15.96 6.68
CA SER A 73 0.41 -14.88 6.37
C SER A 73 -0.10 -13.94 5.27
N PRO A 74 -0.52 -14.41 4.07
CA PRO A 74 -1.10 -13.52 3.06
C PRO A 74 -2.48 -12.98 3.48
N GLY A 75 -3.22 -13.67 4.35
CA GLY A 75 -4.46 -13.16 4.92
C GLY A 75 -4.22 -11.94 5.81
N ILE A 76 -3.22 -11.97 6.67
CA ILE A 76 -2.81 -10.82 7.47
C ILE A 76 -2.31 -9.69 6.56
N ALA A 77 -1.51 -10.00 5.54
CA ALA A 77 -1.06 -9.00 4.57
C ALA A 77 -2.22 -8.32 3.84
N LEU A 78 -3.28 -9.06 3.50
CA LEU A 78 -4.49 -8.51 2.87
C LEU A 78 -5.24 -7.55 3.80
N VAL A 79 -5.37 -7.90 5.08
CA VAL A 79 -5.96 -6.99 6.09
C VAL A 79 -5.11 -5.73 6.21
N LEU A 80 -3.79 -5.87 6.34
CA LEU A 80 -2.89 -4.74 6.49
C LEU A 80 -2.89 -3.82 5.27
N VAL A 81 -2.94 -4.34 4.03
CA VAL A 81 -2.99 -3.50 2.83
C VAL A 81 -4.32 -2.76 2.71
N THR A 82 -5.42 -3.37 3.15
CA THR A 82 -6.72 -2.68 3.22
C THR A 82 -6.69 -1.54 4.23
N MET A 83 -6.11 -1.77 5.42
CA MET A 83 -5.88 -0.71 6.40
C MET A 83 -4.97 0.39 5.85
N GLN A 84 -3.92 0.04 5.10
CA GLN A 84 -3.02 1.00 4.46
C GLN A 84 -3.74 1.91 3.47
N ALA A 85 -4.65 1.37 2.66
CA ALA A 85 -5.45 2.18 1.74
C ALA A 85 -6.31 3.21 2.50
N TYR A 86 -6.94 2.78 3.60
CA TYR A 86 -7.74 3.67 4.45
C TYR A 86 -6.88 4.73 5.15
N ILE A 87 -5.75 4.34 5.77
CA ILE A 87 -4.85 5.29 6.42
C ILE A 87 -4.24 6.24 5.39
N GLY A 88 -3.92 5.74 4.17
CA GLY A 88 -3.46 6.57 3.05
C GLY A 88 -4.47 7.66 2.66
N MET A 89 -5.78 7.35 2.65
CA MET A 89 -6.83 8.35 2.49
C MET A 89 -6.78 9.37 3.64
N LEU A 90 -6.61 8.90 4.89
CA LEU A 90 -6.55 9.79 6.05
C LEU A 90 -5.33 10.72 6.01
N THR A 91 -4.19 10.31 5.44
CA THR A 91 -3.02 11.22 5.31
C THR A 91 -3.34 12.43 4.45
N VAL A 92 -4.13 12.26 3.40
CA VAL A 92 -4.57 13.37 2.53
C VAL A 92 -5.61 14.23 3.24
N THR A 93 -6.66 13.62 3.80
CA THR A 93 -7.77 14.35 4.43
C THR A 93 -7.38 15.05 5.73
N SER A 94 -6.36 14.59 6.43
CA SER A 94 -5.80 15.23 7.64
C SER A 94 -4.71 16.25 7.36
N ILE A 95 -4.46 16.57 6.09
CA ILE A 95 -3.42 17.52 5.68
C ILE A 95 -2.02 17.08 6.20
N LEU A 96 -1.69 15.80 6.02
CA LEU A 96 -0.42 15.17 6.43
C LEU A 96 -0.15 15.29 7.94
N ASP A 97 -1.16 15.06 8.77
CA ASP A 97 -0.96 14.99 10.22
C ASP A 97 0.21 14.04 10.57
N PRO A 98 1.24 14.48 11.31
CA PRO A 98 2.43 13.68 11.56
C PRO A 98 2.15 12.34 12.26
N ALA A 99 1.13 12.29 13.12
CA ALA A 99 0.76 11.04 13.81
C ALA A 99 0.18 10.04 12.80
N ILE A 100 -0.70 10.48 11.90
CA ILE A 100 -1.31 9.63 10.87
C ILE A 100 -0.25 9.16 9.87
N VAL A 101 0.65 10.03 9.44
CA VAL A 101 1.78 9.68 8.55
C VAL A 101 2.68 8.63 9.22
N THR A 102 2.97 8.78 10.52
CA THR A 102 3.78 7.83 11.28
C THR A 102 3.10 6.47 11.40
N ILE A 103 1.80 6.44 11.70
CA ILE A 103 1.01 5.20 11.74
C ILE A 103 1.00 4.53 10.35
N HIS A 104 0.81 5.31 9.28
CA HIS A 104 0.87 4.81 7.91
C HIS A 104 2.20 4.13 7.60
N LEU A 105 3.32 4.73 8.00
CA LEU A 105 4.66 4.15 7.84
C LEU A 105 4.83 2.89 8.68
N ALA A 106 4.39 2.86 9.94
CA ALA A 106 4.48 1.71 10.82
C ALA A 106 3.71 0.50 10.26
N VAL A 107 2.47 0.71 9.81
CA VAL A 107 1.64 -0.35 9.21
C VAL A 107 2.24 -0.82 7.87
N SER A 108 2.81 0.07 7.05
CA SER A 108 3.48 -0.32 5.80
C SER A 108 4.71 -1.18 6.03
N THR A 109 5.45 -0.93 7.12
CA THR A 109 6.61 -1.74 7.52
C THR A 109 6.17 -3.13 7.98
N ALA A 110 5.09 -3.23 8.75
CA ALA A 110 4.50 -4.51 9.14
C ALA A 110 4.00 -5.29 7.91
N LEU A 111 3.30 -4.64 6.99
CA LEU A 111 2.85 -5.21 5.72
C LEU A 111 4.02 -5.78 4.91
N PHE A 112 5.12 -5.04 4.81
CA PHE A 112 6.34 -5.51 4.16
C PHE A 112 6.89 -6.77 4.83
N GLY A 113 6.96 -6.79 6.17
CA GLY A 113 7.39 -7.96 6.94
C GLY A 113 6.55 -9.22 6.64
N PHE A 114 5.22 -9.10 6.66
CA PHE A 114 4.33 -10.23 6.33
C PHE A 114 4.44 -10.66 4.86
N SER A 115 4.69 -9.74 3.94
CA SER A 115 4.93 -10.05 2.52
C SER A 115 6.21 -10.86 2.34
N VAL A 116 7.28 -10.50 3.06
CA VAL A 116 8.55 -11.26 3.06
C VAL A 116 8.35 -12.64 3.68
N VAL A 117 7.65 -12.75 4.81
CA VAL A 117 7.33 -14.05 5.43
C VAL A 117 6.55 -14.94 4.46
N THR A 118 5.54 -14.40 3.78
CA THR A 118 4.76 -15.13 2.77
C THR A 118 5.66 -15.66 1.66
N ALA A 119 6.57 -14.83 1.14
CA ALA A 119 7.52 -15.23 0.09
C ALA A 119 8.44 -16.35 0.58
N LEU A 120 9.00 -16.23 1.79
CA LEU A 120 9.88 -17.26 2.36
C LEU A 120 9.15 -18.58 2.62
N LEU A 121 7.90 -18.54 3.07
CA LEU A 121 7.09 -19.74 3.26
C LEU A 121 6.79 -20.43 1.92
N SER A 122 6.49 -19.67 0.86
CA SER A 122 6.22 -20.23 -0.46
C SER A 122 7.42 -20.90 -1.11
N LEU A 123 8.65 -20.51 -0.75
CA LEU A 123 9.88 -21.16 -1.24
C LEU A 123 10.15 -22.51 -0.57
N ARG A 124 9.47 -22.85 0.52
CA ARG A 124 9.63 -24.12 1.24
C ARG A 124 8.63 -25.20 0.83
N THR A 125 7.68 -24.84 0.01
CA THR A 125 6.65 -25.74 -0.55
C THR A 125 7.00 -26.13 -1.99
#